data_2f0f820c3b636ed656ebc03cea12f1c2
#
_entry.id   2f0f820c3b636ed656ebc03cea12f1c2
#
_cell.length_a   1.000
_cell.length_b   1.000
_cell.length_c   1.000
_cell.angle_alpha   90.00
_cell.angle_beta   90.00
_cell.angle_gamma   90.00
#
_symmetry.space_group_name_H-M   'P 1'
#
loop_
_entity.id
_entity.type
_entity.pdbx_description
1 polymer ?
#
loop_
_entity_poly.entity_id
_entity_poly.type
_entity_poly.pdbx_seq_one_letter_code
_entity_poly.pdbx_strand_id
1 'polypeptide(L)'
;MSQADAIALESVAKSFDGGRTFATHDVDLHIAAGTFVALVGASGSGKTTLLKCINRLIEPDSGIVRIHGEPVNDRPAYEVRREIGYVFQGIGLFPHLSVAENIGLTPRLLGWPAQDITRRVAELLALVELPENYGARMPDALSGGQRQRVGIARALAARPGILLMDEPFGALDPITRDTLGRACRRLHETLGLTTVLVTHDVFEAVLLADRIVMLEGGRIIADDTPHRLLTDPPNEAVRALMAMPMRQAEQVRRLIAAGPDGTD
;
A
#
# COMPACT_ATOMS: atom_id res chain seq x y z
N MET A 1 -23.81 -12.96 4.37
CA MET A 1 -23.75 -11.73 5.21
C MET A 1 -22.82 -10.77 4.51
N SER A 2 -23.27 -9.57 4.15
CA SER A 2 -22.40 -8.55 3.57
C SER A 2 -21.32 -8.20 4.60
N GLN A 3 -20.06 -8.34 4.23
CA GLN A 3 -18.93 -7.97 5.07
C GLN A 3 -18.96 -6.45 5.22
N ALA A 4 -18.88 -5.92 6.44
CA ALA A 4 -18.93 -4.48 6.66
C ALA A 4 -17.70 -3.82 6.03
N ASP A 5 -17.88 -2.64 5.41
CA ASP A 5 -16.79 -1.87 4.83
C ASP A 5 -15.86 -1.36 5.93
N ALA A 6 -14.57 -1.63 5.78
CA ALA A 6 -13.54 -1.01 6.61
C ALA A 6 -13.23 0.42 6.16
N ILE A 7 -13.31 0.67 4.83
CA ILE A 7 -13.09 1.97 4.22
C ILE A 7 -14.18 2.20 3.19
N ALA A 8 -14.82 3.38 3.22
CA ALA A 8 -15.75 3.82 2.18
C ALA A 8 -15.41 5.26 1.76
N LEU A 9 -15.40 5.49 0.45
CA LEU A 9 -15.31 6.79 -0.17
C LEU A 9 -16.59 7.00 -0.96
N GLU A 10 -17.27 8.13 -0.72
CA GLU A 10 -18.56 8.48 -1.32
C GLU A 10 -18.39 9.82 -2.07
N SER A 11 -18.37 9.78 -3.40
CA SER A 11 -18.23 10.93 -4.32
C SER A 11 -17.04 11.85 -3.99
N VAL A 12 -15.89 11.23 -3.63
CA VAL A 12 -14.70 11.96 -3.18
C VAL A 12 -14.03 12.68 -4.33
N ALA A 13 -13.86 14.01 -4.17
CA ALA A 13 -13.12 14.84 -5.14
C ALA A 13 -12.07 15.70 -4.44
N LYS A 14 -10.92 15.91 -5.12
CA LYS A 14 -9.83 16.78 -4.69
C LYS A 14 -9.18 17.51 -5.85
N SER A 15 -9.10 18.83 -5.72
CA SER A 15 -8.35 19.74 -6.61
C SER A 15 -7.28 20.47 -5.79
N PHE A 16 -6.17 20.82 -6.41
CA PHE A 16 -5.11 21.64 -5.80
C PHE A 16 -4.98 23.03 -6.44
N ASP A 17 -5.82 23.35 -7.42
CA ASP A 17 -5.77 24.58 -8.21
C ASP A 17 -7.10 25.34 -8.24
N GLY A 18 -7.93 25.14 -7.21
CA GLY A 18 -9.23 25.80 -7.08
C GLY A 18 -10.31 25.25 -8.01
N GLY A 19 -10.25 23.97 -8.36
CA GLY A 19 -11.27 23.29 -9.16
C GLY A 19 -11.03 23.34 -10.67
N ARG A 20 -9.86 23.77 -11.12
CA ARG A 20 -9.51 23.78 -12.56
C ARG A 20 -9.14 22.39 -13.05
N THR A 21 -8.38 21.65 -12.25
CA THR A 21 -8.07 20.24 -12.45
C THR A 21 -8.31 19.45 -11.19
N PHE A 22 -8.74 18.21 -11.34
CA PHE A 22 -9.01 17.33 -10.22
C PHE A 22 -7.97 16.20 -10.17
N ALA A 23 -7.33 16.05 -9.02
CA ALA A 23 -6.47 14.91 -8.75
C ALA A 23 -7.29 13.65 -8.50
N THR A 24 -8.48 13.79 -7.86
CA THR A 24 -9.54 12.77 -7.76
C THR A 24 -10.87 13.44 -8.05
N HIS A 25 -11.75 12.76 -8.79
CA HIS A 25 -13.01 13.34 -9.22
C HIS A 25 -14.14 12.30 -9.13
N ASP A 26 -15.09 12.54 -8.22
CA ASP A 26 -16.30 11.73 -8.06
C ASP A 26 -15.95 10.24 -7.86
N VAL A 27 -15.11 9.96 -6.86
CA VAL A 27 -14.63 8.62 -6.58
C VAL A 27 -15.51 7.97 -5.52
N ASP A 28 -16.18 6.88 -5.94
CA ASP A 28 -16.91 5.96 -5.08
C ASP A 28 -16.08 4.67 -4.95
N LEU A 29 -15.73 4.27 -3.73
CA LEU A 29 -14.94 3.08 -3.46
C LEU A 29 -15.28 2.49 -2.09
N HIS A 30 -15.66 1.22 -2.08
CA HIS A 30 -15.96 0.47 -0.87
C HIS A 30 -14.95 -0.67 -0.70
N ILE A 31 -14.27 -0.73 0.44
CA ILE A 31 -13.28 -1.76 0.74
C ILE A 31 -13.74 -2.54 1.97
N ALA A 32 -14.10 -3.79 1.76
CA ALA A 32 -14.51 -4.69 2.83
C ALA A 32 -13.34 -4.99 3.79
N ALA A 33 -13.65 -5.22 5.06
CA ALA A 33 -12.65 -5.60 6.05
C ALA A 33 -11.89 -6.87 5.62
N GLY A 34 -10.58 -6.89 5.85
CA GLY A 34 -9.73 -8.03 5.52
C GLY A 34 -9.42 -8.19 4.03
N THR A 35 -9.70 -7.20 3.18
CA THR A 35 -9.39 -7.23 1.74
C THR A 35 -8.06 -6.54 1.46
N PHE A 36 -7.25 -7.11 0.58
CA PHE A 36 -6.06 -6.47 0.01
C PHE A 36 -6.43 -5.81 -1.33
N VAL A 37 -6.48 -4.49 -1.38
CA VAL A 37 -6.79 -3.72 -2.57
C VAL A 37 -5.53 -3.06 -3.12
N ALA A 38 -5.29 -3.16 -4.43
CA ALA A 38 -4.27 -2.39 -5.12
C ALA A 38 -4.90 -1.24 -5.91
N LEU A 39 -4.44 -0.01 -5.69
CA LEU A 39 -4.75 1.15 -6.51
C LEU A 39 -3.68 1.29 -7.61
N VAL A 40 -4.07 1.09 -8.87
CA VAL A 40 -3.15 1.06 -10.02
C VAL A 40 -3.49 2.18 -11.00
N GLY A 41 -2.50 2.69 -11.69
CA GLY A 41 -2.67 3.71 -12.73
C GLY A 41 -1.38 4.48 -13.00
N ALA A 42 -1.36 5.28 -14.05
CA ALA A 42 -0.21 6.11 -14.41
C ALA A 42 0.17 7.12 -13.31
N SER A 43 1.37 7.68 -13.37
CA SER A 43 1.75 8.80 -12.50
C SER A 43 0.78 9.96 -12.69
N GLY A 44 0.35 10.58 -11.59
CA GLY A 44 -0.63 11.67 -11.61
C GLY A 44 -2.10 11.23 -11.74
N SER A 45 -2.42 9.93 -11.76
CA SER A 45 -3.82 9.45 -11.85
C SER A 45 -4.66 9.62 -10.57
N GLY A 46 -4.08 10.16 -9.48
CA GLY A 46 -4.80 10.45 -8.23
C GLY A 46 -4.66 9.42 -7.11
N LYS A 47 -3.96 8.29 -7.30
CA LYS A 47 -3.81 7.19 -6.32
C LYS A 47 -3.32 7.65 -4.95
N THR A 48 -2.17 8.33 -4.92
CA THR A 48 -1.58 8.87 -3.68
C THR A 48 -2.48 9.91 -3.01
N THR A 49 -3.19 10.73 -3.81
CA THR A 49 -4.15 11.70 -3.28
C THR A 49 -5.31 10.98 -2.59
N LEU A 50 -5.87 9.96 -3.25
CA LEU A 50 -6.94 9.16 -2.69
C LEU A 50 -6.50 8.45 -1.39
N LEU A 51 -5.31 7.83 -1.40
CA LEU A 51 -4.72 7.20 -0.21
C LEU A 51 -4.57 8.19 0.95
N LYS A 52 -4.14 9.43 0.65
CA LYS A 52 -3.96 10.49 1.64
C LYS A 52 -5.29 11.09 2.13
N CYS A 53 -6.37 10.98 1.36
CA CYS A 53 -7.71 11.32 1.84
C CYS A 53 -8.20 10.32 2.89
N ILE A 54 -7.91 9.02 2.74
CA ILE A 54 -8.33 7.97 3.69
C ILE A 54 -7.79 8.25 5.10
N ASN A 55 -6.52 8.67 5.23
CA ASN A 55 -5.91 8.96 6.54
C ASN A 55 -5.93 10.45 6.94
N ARG A 56 -6.70 11.28 6.22
CA ARG A 56 -6.78 12.74 6.45
C ARG A 56 -5.44 13.47 6.42
N LEU A 57 -4.45 12.98 5.66
CA LEU A 57 -3.27 13.80 5.32
C LEU A 57 -3.63 14.87 4.29
N ILE A 58 -4.67 14.60 3.50
CA ILE A 58 -5.30 15.56 2.58
C ILE A 58 -6.80 15.51 2.87
N GLU A 59 -7.44 16.67 3.01
CA GLU A 59 -8.90 16.74 3.09
C GLU A 59 -9.49 16.85 1.68
N PRO A 60 -10.51 16.04 1.35
CA PRO A 60 -11.21 16.19 0.07
C PRO A 60 -11.94 17.53 0.03
N ASP A 61 -12.16 18.06 -1.19
CA ASP A 61 -12.96 19.29 -1.39
C ASP A 61 -14.46 18.98 -1.37
N SER A 62 -14.84 17.75 -1.73
CA SER A 62 -16.21 17.23 -1.63
C SER A 62 -16.21 15.72 -1.44
N GLY A 63 -17.38 15.19 -1.06
CA GLY A 63 -17.57 13.79 -0.74
C GLY A 63 -17.24 13.46 0.70
N ILE A 64 -17.39 12.18 1.06
CA ILE A 64 -17.22 11.69 2.43
C ILE A 64 -16.28 10.50 2.42
N VAL A 65 -15.32 10.47 3.34
CA VAL A 65 -14.49 9.29 3.63
C VAL A 65 -14.93 8.71 4.97
N ARG A 66 -15.18 7.40 5.01
CA ARG A 66 -15.55 6.68 6.23
C ARG A 66 -14.54 5.59 6.54
N ILE A 67 -14.28 5.40 7.82
CA ILE A 67 -13.53 4.27 8.36
C ILE A 67 -14.43 3.56 9.36
N HIS A 68 -14.64 2.26 9.16
CA HIS A 68 -15.57 1.44 9.96
C HIS A 68 -16.99 2.06 10.08
N GLY A 69 -17.45 2.71 8.99
CA GLY A 69 -18.76 3.38 8.90
C GLY A 69 -18.79 4.81 9.46
N GLU A 70 -17.75 5.27 10.18
CA GLU A 70 -17.69 6.61 10.76
C GLU A 70 -16.99 7.60 9.81
N PRO A 71 -17.58 8.80 9.55
CA PRO A 71 -16.91 9.83 8.76
C PRO A 71 -15.60 10.26 9.44
N VAL A 72 -14.50 10.28 8.66
CA VAL A 72 -13.19 10.64 9.21
C VAL A 72 -13.12 12.10 9.69
N ASN A 73 -14.01 12.98 9.20
CA ASN A 73 -14.08 14.39 9.57
C ASN A 73 -14.73 14.63 10.92
N ASP A 74 -15.49 13.68 11.44
CA ASP A 74 -16.20 13.80 12.72
C ASP A 74 -15.28 13.57 13.93
N ARG A 75 -14.04 13.12 13.68
CA ARG A 75 -13.04 12.86 14.72
C ARG A 75 -11.76 13.66 14.46
N PRO A 76 -10.95 13.95 15.48
CA PRO A 76 -9.63 14.56 15.31
C PRO A 76 -8.74 13.72 14.38
N ALA A 77 -8.04 14.35 13.44
CA ALA A 77 -7.23 13.66 12.46
C ALA A 77 -6.14 12.73 13.06
N TYR A 78 -5.63 13.08 14.25
CA TYR A 78 -4.64 12.24 14.94
C TYR A 78 -5.26 10.93 15.48
N GLU A 79 -6.56 10.89 15.82
CA GLU A 79 -7.25 9.66 16.22
C GLU A 79 -7.40 8.72 15.03
N VAL A 80 -7.90 9.24 13.90
CA VAL A 80 -7.99 8.48 12.65
C VAL A 80 -6.64 7.85 12.26
N ARG A 81 -5.55 8.65 12.33
CA ARG A 81 -4.21 8.18 11.96
C ARG A 81 -3.61 7.14 12.92
N ARG A 82 -4.08 7.08 14.16
CA ARG A 82 -3.64 6.06 15.14
C ARG A 82 -4.18 4.68 14.84
N GLU A 83 -5.30 4.58 14.14
CA GLU A 83 -5.95 3.33 13.74
C GLU A 83 -5.39 2.79 12.42
N ILE A 84 -4.59 3.59 11.71
CA ILE A 84 -4.08 3.29 10.37
C ILE A 84 -2.55 3.18 10.42
N GLY A 85 -2.03 2.06 9.95
CA GLY A 85 -0.61 1.94 9.59
C GLY A 85 -0.35 2.60 8.25
N TYR A 86 0.67 3.46 8.15
CA TYR A 86 1.02 4.12 6.90
C TYR A 86 2.48 3.89 6.54
N VAL A 87 2.71 3.32 5.35
CA VAL A 87 4.04 3.14 4.77
C VAL A 87 4.23 4.20 3.70
N PHE A 88 5.18 5.10 3.92
CA PHE A 88 5.45 6.24 3.06
C PHE A 88 6.23 5.86 1.81
N GLN A 89 5.96 6.54 0.70
CA GLN A 89 6.86 6.60 -0.44
C GLN A 89 8.21 7.17 0.03
N GLY A 90 9.32 6.42 -0.21
CA GLY A 90 10.63 6.86 0.26
C GLY A 90 10.97 6.54 1.73
N ILE A 91 10.25 5.58 2.34
CA ILE A 91 10.54 4.97 3.65
C ILE A 91 10.29 5.90 4.86
N GLY A 92 10.75 7.15 4.85
CA GLY A 92 10.49 8.16 5.88
C GLY A 92 10.92 7.77 7.30
N LEU A 93 11.99 6.97 7.47
CA LEU A 93 12.56 6.72 8.79
C LEU A 93 13.21 7.98 9.34
N PHE A 94 13.12 8.18 10.64
CA PHE A 94 13.82 9.25 11.34
C PHE A 94 15.31 8.89 11.44
N PRO A 95 16.21 9.64 10.76
CA PRO A 95 17.63 9.26 10.66
C PRO A 95 18.40 9.35 11.97
N HIS A 96 17.89 10.11 12.94
CA HIS A 96 18.48 10.31 14.28
C HIS A 96 17.91 9.34 15.33
N LEU A 97 17.01 8.44 14.94
CA LEU A 97 16.47 7.40 15.80
C LEU A 97 16.96 6.03 15.33
N SER A 98 17.28 5.15 16.28
CA SER A 98 17.58 3.75 16.00
C SER A 98 16.38 3.03 15.37
N VAL A 99 16.60 1.84 14.84
CA VAL A 99 15.53 0.96 14.34
C VAL A 99 14.46 0.72 15.39
N ALA A 100 14.85 0.37 16.61
CA ALA A 100 13.92 0.12 17.71
C ALA A 100 13.10 1.37 18.07
N GLU A 101 13.74 2.53 18.10
CA GLU A 101 13.07 3.81 18.36
C GLU A 101 12.13 4.22 17.23
N ASN A 102 12.51 3.99 15.96
CA ASN A 102 11.63 4.20 14.81
C ASN A 102 10.37 3.33 14.92
N ILE A 103 10.51 2.03 15.18
CA ILE A 103 9.39 1.11 15.32
C ILE A 103 8.54 1.48 16.55
N GLY A 104 9.17 1.73 17.69
CA GLY A 104 8.51 2.03 18.96
C GLY A 104 7.88 3.43 19.05
N LEU A 105 8.04 4.29 18.05
CA LEU A 105 7.62 5.69 18.12
C LEU A 105 6.11 5.82 18.33
N THR A 106 5.30 5.18 17.51
CA THR A 106 3.83 5.27 17.61
C THR A 106 3.31 4.70 18.93
N PRO A 107 3.69 3.49 19.37
CA PRO A 107 3.32 3.00 20.71
C PRO A 107 3.74 3.94 21.85
N ARG A 108 4.92 4.57 21.75
CA ARG A 108 5.37 5.56 22.74
C ARG A 108 4.45 6.78 22.79
N LEU A 109 4.07 7.32 21.63
CA LEU A 109 3.12 8.44 21.53
C LEU A 109 1.73 8.08 22.05
N LEU A 110 1.37 6.79 22.02
CA LEU A 110 0.14 6.25 22.58
C LEU A 110 0.23 5.96 24.09
N GLY A 111 1.38 6.21 24.72
CA GLY A 111 1.58 6.01 26.15
C GLY A 111 1.76 4.54 26.57
N TRP A 112 2.17 3.66 25.66
CA TRP A 112 2.44 2.26 26.03
C TRP A 112 3.57 2.15 27.04
N PRO A 113 3.51 1.19 27.99
CA PRO A 113 4.63 0.89 28.88
C PRO A 113 5.89 0.52 28.12
N ALA A 114 7.05 0.97 28.60
CA ALA A 114 8.34 0.73 27.93
C ALA A 114 8.62 -0.77 27.68
N GLN A 115 8.24 -1.63 28.62
CA GLN A 115 8.41 -3.09 28.49
C GLN A 115 7.57 -3.65 27.33
N ASP A 116 6.34 -3.15 27.15
CA ASP A 116 5.45 -3.58 26.08
C ASP A 116 5.97 -3.09 24.71
N ILE A 117 6.54 -1.88 24.65
CA ILE A 117 7.19 -1.37 23.45
C ILE A 117 8.39 -2.25 23.08
N THR A 118 9.26 -2.59 24.03
CA THR A 118 10.43 -3.45 23.77
C THR A 118 10.00 -4.80 23.23
N ARG A 119 9.01 -5.44 23.85
CA ARG A 119 8.45 -6.72 23.39
C ARG A 119 7.86 -6.59 21.97
N ARG A 120 7.10 -5.51 21.73
CA ARG A 120 6.48 -5.27 20.40
C ARG A 120 7.52 -5.04 19.31
N VAL A 121 8.61 -4.33 19.61
CA VAL A 121 9.72 -4.14 18.67
C VAL A 121 10.36 -5.47 18.29
N ALA A 122 10.63 -6.35 19.26
CA ALA A 122 11.21 -7.68 19.01
C ALA A 122 10.25 -8.55 18.14
N GLU A 123 8.96 -8.57 18.48
CA GLU A 123 7.93 -9.24 17.68
C GLU A 123 7.92 -8.74 16.22
N LEU A 124 7.98 -7.43 16.01
CA LEU A 124 7.91 -6.82 14.68
C LEU A 124 9.19 -7.03 13.88
N LEU A 125 10.36 -7.00 14.50
CA LEU A 125 11.61 -7.34 13.83
C LEU A 125 11.56 -8.77 13.29
N ALA A 126 11.13 -9.72 14.13
CA ALA A 126 10.94 -11.11 13.70
C ALA A 126 9.90 -11.21 12.55
N LEU A 127 8.78 -10.50 12.67
CA LEU A 127 7.68 -10.52 11.69
C LEU A 127 8.11 -10.00 10.31
N VAL A 128 9.02 -9.00 10.26
CA VAL A 128 9.59 -8.47 9.01
C VAL A 128 10.90 -9.15 8.61
N GLU A 129 11.24 -10.27 9.24
CA GLU A 129 12.43 -11.08 8.94
C GLU A 129 13.75 -10.28 9.11
N LEU A 130 13.85 -9.47 10.14
CA LEU A 130 15.07 -8.80 10.55
C LEU A 130 15.56 -9.36 11.89
N PRO A 131 16.89 -9.61 12.03
CA PRO A 131 17.48 -10.04 13.30
C PRO A 131 17.23 -9.03 14.43
N GLU A 132 17.02 -9.50 15.65
CA GLU A 132 16.74 -8.66 16.82
C GLU A 132 17.83 -7.61 17.07
N ASN A 133 19.11 -7.97 16.85
CA ASN A 133 20.24 -7.06 17.00
C ASN A 133 20.23 -5.86 16.04
N TYR A 134 19.33 -5.85 15.04
CA TYR A 134 19.13 -4.69 14.19
C TYR A 134 18.43 -3.55 14.93
N GLY A 135 17.75 -3.83 16.03
CA GLY A 135 17.09 -2.81 16.85
C GLY A 135 17.98 -1.64 17.27
N ALA A 136 19.28 -1.91 17.53
CA ALA A 136 20.24 -0.89 17.92
C ALA A 136 20.87 -0.13 16.74
N ARG A 137 20.67 -0.57 15.49
CA ARG A 137 21.26 0.08 14.31
C ARG A 137 20.55 1.39 13.98
N MET A 138 21.31 2.29 13.33
CA MET A 138 20.76 3.50 12.75
C MET A 138 20.31 3.23 11.29
N PRO A 139 19.35 4.01 10.75
CA PRO A 139 18.83 3.81 9.40
C PRO A 139 19.87 3.85 8.27
N ASP A 140 20.94 4.62 8.42
CA ASP A 140 22.05 4.73 7.48
C ASP A 140 22.89 3.44 7.35
N ALA A 141 22.93 2.63 8.42
CA ALA A 141 23.60 1.33 8.44
C ALA A 141 22.78 0.19 7.78
N LEU A 142 21.61 0.49 7.18
CA LEU A 142 20.71 -0.49 6.58
C LEU A 142 20.70 -0.39 5.05
N SER A 143 20.49 -1.53 4.37
CA SER A 143 20.15 -1.54 2.94
C SER A 143 18.77 -0.93 2.68
N GLY A 144 18.46 -0.59 1.41
CA GLY A 144 17.14 -0.07 1.02
C GLY A 144 15.99 -0.98 1.44
N GLY A 145 16.11 -2.29 1.17
CA GLY A 145 15.11 -3.28 1.56
C GLY A 145 14.98 -3.44 3.07
N GLN A 146 16.08 -3.38 3.81
CA GLN A 146 16.05 -3.41 5.28
C GLN A 146 15.35 -2.17 5.86
N ARG A 147 15.65 -0.98 5.32
CA ARG A 147 14.93 0.24 5.72
C ARG A 147 13.44 0.13 5.44
N GLN A 148 13.05 -0.45 4.30
CA GLN A 148 11.64 -0.65 3.96
C GLN A 148 10.94 -1.61 4.93
N ARG A 149 11.60 -2.72 5.31
CA ARG A 149 11.09 -3.64 6.34
C ARG A 149 10.86 -2.94 7.68
N VAL A 150 11.78 -2.06 8.10
CA VAL A 150 11.61 -1.23 9.30
C VAL A 150 10.43 -0.26 9.15
N GLY A 151 10.24 0.34 7.98
CA GLY A 151 9.09 1.20 7.69
C GLY A 151 7.75 0.47 7.83
N ILE A 152 7.67 -0.77 7.34
CA ILE A 152 6.49 -1.64 7.50
C ILE A 152 6.29 -2.01 8.97
N ALA A 153 7.35 -2.43 9.68
CA ALA A 153 7.29 -2.73 11.11
C ALA A 153 6.77 -1.52 11.93
N ARG A 154 7.26 -0.31 11.63
CA ARG A 154 6.78 0.93 12.25
C ARG A 154 5.29 1.17 12.00
N ALA A 155 4.83 0.96 10.76
CA ALA A 155 3.42 1.11 10.41
C ALA A 155 2.51 0.14 11.18
N LEU A 156 3.00 -1.06 11.48
CA LEU A 156 2.27 -2.10 12.21
C LEU A 156 2.40 -2.01 13.75
N ALA A 157 3.22 -1.07 14.26
CA ALA A 157 3.61 -1.06 15.67
C ALA A 157 2.43 -0.88 16.61
N ALA A 158 1.48 -0.01 16.28
CA ALA A 158 0.29 0.27 17.08
C ALA A 158 -0.85 -0.76 16.90
N ARG A 159 -0.62 -1.88 16.18
CA ARG A 159 -1.62 -2.89 15.84
C ARG A 159 -2.82 -2.32 15.08
N PRO A 160 -2.59 -1.60 13.98
CA PRO A 160 -3.68 -1.05 13.18
C PRO A 160 -4.51 -2.17 12.54
N GLY A 161 -5.80 -1.91 12.30
CA GLY A 161 -6.65 -2.79 11.47
C GLY A 161 -6.53 -2.50 9.98
N ILE A 162 -6.05 -1.30 9.62
CA ILE A 162 -5.89 -0.83 8.24
C ILE A 162 -4.41 -0.53 7.98
N LEU A 163 -3.89 -0.98 6.83
CA LEU A 163 -2.54 -0.70 6.36
C LEU A 163 -2.60 0.00 5.00
N LEU A 164 -2.11 1.23 4.93
CA LEU A 164 -1.98 1.98 3.69
C LEU A 164 -0.51 2.03 3.27
N MET A 165 -0.23 1.71 2.01
CA MET A 165 1.13 1.67 1.47
C MET A 165 1.22 2.51 0.19
N ASP A 166 2.07 3.54 0.19
CA ASP A 166 2.27 4.46 -0.92
C ASP A 166 3.57 4.11 -1.66
N GLU A 167 3.46 3.39 -2.79
CA GLU A 167 4.58 2.89 -3.61
C GLU A 167 5.73 2.26 -2.80
N PRO A 168 5.44 1.30 -1.88
CA PRO A 168 6.43 0.83 -0.92
C PRO A 168 7.61 0.09 -1.53
N PHE A 169 7.50 -0.38 -2.78
CA PHE A 169 8.49 -1.23 -3.40
C PHE A 169 9.25 -0.54 -4.55
N GLY A 170 8.88 0.70 -4.92
CA GLY A 170 9.36 1.37 -6.13
C GLY A 170 10.88 1.58 -6.22
N ALA A 171 11.55 1.76 -5.08
CA ALA A 171 13.01 2.00 -5.02
C ALA A 171 13.85 0.71 -4.78
N LEU A 172 13.24 -0.48 -4.82
CA LEU A 172 13.90 -1.74 -4.54
C LEU A 172 14.30 -2.46 -5.83
N ASP A 173 15.40 -3.23 -5.74
CA ASP A 173 15.76 -4.18 -6.80
C ASP A 173 14.69 -5.28 -6.95
N PRO A 174 14.59 -5.93 -8.14
CA PRO A 174 13.50 -6.88 -8.42
C PRO A 174 13.41 -8.06 -7.43
N ILE A 175 14.55 -8.59 -6.94
CA ILE A 175 14.56 -9.73 -6.01
C ILE A 175 14.04 -9.32 -4.64
N THR A 176 14.54 -8.20 -4.12
CA THR A 176 14.09 -7.63 -2.83
C THR A 176 12.61 -7.24 -2.89
N ARG A 177 12.17 -6.66 -4.03
CA ARG A 177 10.77 -6.29 -4.27
C ARG A 177 9.83 -7.49 -4.19
N ASP A 178 10.11 -8.57 -4.92
CA ASP A 178 9.31 -9.80 -4.90
C ASP A 178 9.26 -10.42 -3.50
N THR A 179 10.42 -10.54 -2.83
CA THR A 179 10.51 -11.10 -1.48
C THR A 179 9.70 -10.27 -0.49
N LEU A 180 9.81 -8.94 -0.54
CA LEU A 180 9.11 -8.05 0.38
C LEU A 180 7.60 -7.99 0.09
N GLY A 181 7.21 -8.02 -1.18
CA GLY A 181 5.80 -8.09 -1.58
C GLY A 181 5.12 -9.33 -1.00
N ARG A 182 5.73 -10.51 -1.17
CA ARG A 182 5.23 -11.75 -0.55
C ARG A 182 5.19 -11.70 0.99
N ALA A 183 6.19 -11.07 1.60
CA ALA A 183 6.17 -10.86 3.05
C ALA A 183 5.00 -9.98 3.48
N CYS A 184 4.72 -8.88 2.75
CA CYS A 184 3.56 -8.02 3.01
C CYS A 184 2.24 -8.77 2.84
N ARG A 185 2.10 -9.64 1.83
CA ARG A 185 0.91 -10.49 1.65
C ARG A 185 0.72 -11.43 2.83
N ARG A 186 1.78 -12.13 3.27
CA ARG A 186 1.72 -12.99 4.47
C ARG A 186 1.34 -12.21 5.73
N LEU A 187 1.88 -10.98 5.91
CA LEU A 187 1.52 -10.11 7.03
C LEU A 187 0.05 -9.73 7.03
N HIS A 188 -0.48 -9.35 5.86
CA HIS A 188 -1.89 -9.06 5.66
C HIS A 188 -2.77 -10.24 6.10
N GLU A 189 -2.47 -11.45 5.61
CA GLU A 189 -3.22 -12.67 5.94
C GLU A 189 -3.10 -13.04 7.43
N THR A 190 -1.88 -13.03 7.98
CA THR A 190 -1.63 -13.43 9.37
C THR A 190 -2.28 -12.49 10.38
N LEU A 191 -2.30 -11.18 10.08
CA LEU A 191 -2.82 -10.16 10.98
C LEU A 191 -4.29 -9.78 10.68
N GLY A 192 -4.88 -10.32 9.60
CA GLY A 192 -6.25 -10.01 9.18
C GLY A 192 -6.44 -8.54 8.81
N LEU A 193 -5.44 -7.91 8.17
CA LEU A 193 -5.45 -6.49 7.86
C LEU A 193 -6.42 -6.17 6.72
N THR A 194 -6.92 -4.94 6.68
CA THR A 194 -7.44 -4.32 5.46
C THR A 194 -6.29 -3.52 4.84
N THR A 195 -5.84 -3.90 3.64
CA THR A 195 -4.63 -3.30 3.05
C THR A 195 -4.97 -2.54 1.77
N VAL A 196 -4.45 -1.32 1.63
CA VAL A 196 -4.51 -0.55 0.38
C VAL A 196 -3.09 -0.26 -0.08
N LEU A 197 -2.74 -0.80 -1.23
CA LEU A 197 -1.43 -0.63 -1.89
C LEU A 197 -1.57 0.32 -3.07
N VAL A 198 -0.86 1.42 -3.07
CA VAL A 198 -0.65 2.24 -4.27
C VAL A 198 0.59 1.72 -5.00
N THR A 199 0.43 1.40 -6.27
CA THR A 199 1.54 1.02 -7.14
C THR A 199 1.28 1.45 -8.59
N HIS A 200 2.34 1.65 -9.35
CA HIS A 200 2.27 1.79 -10.81
C HIS A 200 2.62 0.47 -11.52
N ASP A 201 3.01 -0.56 -10.78
CA ASP A 201 3.36 -1.88 -11.30
C ASP A 201 2.14 -2.81 -11.26
N VAL A 202 1.57 -3.08 -12.44
CA VAL A 202 0.42 -3.99 -12.59
C VAL A 202 0.76 -5.41 -12.14
N PHE A 203 2.02 -5.83 -12.29
CA PHE A 203 2.46 -7.16 -11.90
C PHE A 203 2.42 -7.34 -10.38
N GLU A 204 2.87 -6.33 -9.63
CA GLU A 204 2.71 -6.31 -8.16
C GLU A 204 1.23 -6.42 -7.76
N ALA A 205 0.36 -5.64 -8.39
CA ALA A 205 -1.07 -5.68 -8.09
C ALA A 205 -1.69 -7.05 -8.35
N VAL A 206 -1.37 -7.67 -9.48
CA VAL A 206 -1.88 -9.02 -9.84
C VAL A 206 -1.43 -10.09 -8.86
N LEU A 207 -0.18 -10.01 -8.37
CA LEU A 207 0.38 -11.02 -7.46
C LEU A 207 -0.05 -10.85 -6.00
N LEU A 208 -0.35 -9.62 -5.57
CA LEU A 208 -0.52 -9.34 -4.15
C LEU A 208 -1.98 -9.07 -3.75
N ALA A 209 -2.79 -8.49 -4.65
CA ALA A 209 -4.11 -8.00 -4.30
C ALA A 209 -5.23 -9.02 -4.54
N ASP A 210 -6.26 -8.97 -3.70
CA ASP A 210 -7.52 -9.66 -3.92
C ASP A 210 -8.39 -8.91 -4.94
N ARG A 211 -8.20 -7.58 -5.01
CA ARG A 211 -8.98 -6.67 -5.85
C ARG A 211 -8.07 -5.54 -6.37
N ILE A 212 -8.22 -5.20 -7.63
CA ILE A 212 -7.48 -4.12 -8.28
C ILE A 212 -8.45 -3.02 -8.69
N VAL A 213 -8.16 -1.81 -8.23
CA VAL A 213 -8.88 -0.58 -8.61
C VAL A 213 -7.95 0.23 -9.52
N MET A 214 -8.38 0.45 -10.75
CA MET A 214 -7.60 1.20 -11.74
C MET A 214 -8.08 2.64 -11.83
N LEU A 215 -7.15 3.58 -11.71
CA LEU A 215 -7.42 5.02 -11.80
C LEU A 215 -6.78 5.62 -13.04
N GLU A 216 -7.57 6.46 -13.74
CA GLU A 216 -7.12 7.30 -14.85
C GLU A 216 -7.80 8.67 -14.74
N GLY A 217 -7.03 9.75 -14.88
CA GLY A 217 -7.56 11.11 -14.83
C GLY A 217 -8.37 11.45 -13.57
N GLY A 218 -8.00 10.87 -12.41
CA GLY A 218 -8.68 11.07 -11.14
C GLY A 218 -9.99 10.26 -10.96
N ARG A 219 -10.32 9.36 -11.88
CA ARG A 219 -11.54 8.52 -11.83
C ARG A 219 -11.20 7.04 -11.78
N ILE A 220 -12.09 6.25 -11.20
CA ILE A 220 -12.00 4.78 -11.28
C ILE A 220 -12.51 4.35 -12.68
N ILE A 221 -11.65 3.63 -13.41
CA ILE A 221 -11.97 3.07 -14.74
C ILE A 221 -12.21 1.57 -14.71
N ALA A 222 -11.77 0.90 -13.65
CA ALA A 222 -12.06 -0.51 -13.39
C ALA A 222 -11.89 -0.82 -11.90
N ASP A 223 -12.65 -1.80 -11.42
CA ASP A 223 -12.64 -2.27 -10.04
C ASP A 223 -13.15 -3.72 -10.00
N ASP A 224 -12.20 -4.67 -9.99
CA ASP A 224 -12.54 -6.10 -9.98
C ASP A 224 -11.34 -6.95 -9.46
N THR A 225 -11.52 -8.25 -9.41
CA THR A 225 -10.46 -9.21 -9.09
C THR A 225 -9.39 -9.25 -10.20
N PRO A 226 -8.13 -9.57 -9.87
CA PRO A 226 -7.07 -9.74 -10.89
C PRO A 226 -7.47 -10.70 -12.00
N HIS A 227 -8.14 -11.81 -11.67
CA HIS A 227 -8.59 -12.80 -12.62
C HIS A 227 -9.55 -12.20 -13.66
N ARG A 228 -10.58 -11.46 -13.24
CA ARG A 228 -11.55 -10.84 -14.16
C ARG A 228 -10.92 -9.79 -15.04
N LEU A 229 -10.08 -8.93 -14.47
CA LEU A 229 -9.38 -7.90 -15.24
C LEU A 229 -8.43 -8.48 -16.30
N LEU A 230 -7.85 -9.68 -16.05
CA LEU A 230 -7.01 -10.39 -17.03
C LEU A 230 -7.81 -11.10 -18.12
N THR A 231 -8.98 -11.66 -17.78
CA THR A 231 -9.76 -12.50 -18.70
C THR A 231 -10.84 -11.73 -19.45
N ASP A 232 -11.46 -10.75 -18.79
CA ASP A 232 -12.61 -9.96 -19.34
C ASP A 232 -12.46 -8.48 -18.95
N PRO A 233 -11.46 -7.76 -19.47
CA PRO A 233 -11.24 -6.34 -19.14
C PRO A 233 -12.40 -5.47 -19.66
N PRO A 234 -12.92 -4.52 -18.83
CA PRO A 234 -14.14 -3.76 -19.14
C PRO A 234 -13.96 -2.74 -20.28
N ASN A 235 -12.73 -2.35 -20.59
CA ASN A 235 -12.43 -1.39 -21.65
C ASN A 235 -11.00 -1.58 -22.19
N GLU A 236 -10.69 -0.88 -23.29
CA GLU A 236 -9.40 -1.02 -23.98
C GLU A 236 -8.21 -0.49 -23.13
N ALA A 237 -8.39 0.55 -22.33
CA ALA A 237 -7.33 1.07 -21.45
C ALA A 237 -6.94 0.03 -20.40
N VAL A 238 -7.91 -0.62 -19.75
CA VAL A 238 -7.68 -1.71 -18.80
C VAL A 238 -7.03 -2.90 -19.50
N ARG A 239 -7.53 -3.29 -20.68
CA ARG A 239 -6.95 -4.37 -21.49
C ARG A 239 -5.47 -4.12 -21.81
N ALA A 240 -5.13 -2.90 -22.24
CA ALA A 240 -3.76 -2.52 -22.56
C ALA A 240 -2.82 -2.65 -21.35
N LEU A 241 -3.27 -2.18 -20.18
CA LEU A 241 -2.51 -2.25 -18.92
C LEU A 241 -2.34 -3.70 -18.45
N MET A 242 -3.44 -4.49 -18.41
CA MET A 242 -3.42 -5.88 -17.94
C MET A 242 -2.68 -6.82 -18.89
N ALA A 243 -2.57 -6.46 -20.18
CA ALA A 243 -1.79 -7.25 -21.14
C ALA A 243 -0.27 -7.13 -20.94
N MET A 244 0.24 -6.11 -20.24
CA MET A 244 1.70 -5.91 -20.08
C MET A 244 2.40 -7.08 -19.37
N PRO A 245 1.93 -7.57 -18.20
CA PRO A 245 2.54 -8.71 -17.53
C PRO A 245 2.56 -9.97 -18.40
N MET A 246 1.47 -10.22 -19.13
CA MET A 246 1.35 -11.39 -20.02
C MET A 246 2.31 -11.31 -21.22
N ARG A 247 2.43 -10.14 -21.84
CA ARG A 247 3.38 -9.93 -22.95
C ARG A 247 4.84 -10.13 -22.52
N GLN A 248 5.20 -9.61 -21.34
CA GLN A 248 6.54 -9.80 -20.78
C GLN A 248 6.84 -11.28 -20.52
N ALA A 249 5.90 -12.00 -19.89
CA ALA A 249 6.04 -13.43 -19.63
C ALA A 249 6.18 -14.25 -20.93
N GLU A 250 5.38 -13.94 -21.95
CA GLU A 250 5.43 -14.60 -23.25
C GLU A 250 6.73 -14.30 -23.98
N GLN A 251 7.23 -13.06 -23.93
CA GLN A 251 8.52 -12.71 -24.52
C GLN A 251 9.66 -13.48 -23.87
N VAL A 252 9.67 -13.59 -22.54
CA VAL A 252 10.66 -14.41 -21.81
C VAL A 252 10.57 -15.89 -22.23
N ARG A 253 9.36 -16.46 -22.32
CA ARG A 253 9.17 -17.83 -22.80
C ARG A 253 9.75 -18.06 -24.20
N ARG A 254 9.52 -17.13 -25.14
CA ARG A 254 10.06 -17.21 -26.51
C ARG A 254 11.57 -17.19 -26.52
N LEU A 255 12.19 -16.31 -25.69
CA LEU A 255 13.65 -16.25 -25.58
C LEU A 255 14.25 -17.58 -25.04
N ILE A 256 13.59 -18.17 -24.03
CA ILE A 256 14.03 -19.48 -23.49
C ILE A 256 13.86 -20.59 -24.54
N ALA A 257 12.73 -20.57 -25.27
CA ALA A 257 12.48 -21.59 -26.31
C ALA A 257 13.38 -21.46 -27.55
N ALA A 258 13.87 -20.26 -27.86
CA ALA A 258 14.78 -20.02 -29.00
C ALA A 258 16.20 -20.60 -28.80
N GLY A 259 16.59 -20.97 -27.57
CA GLY A 259 17.90 -21.56 -27.26
C GLY A 259 19.08 -20.62 -27.53
N PRO A 260 20.33 -21.00 -27.15
CA PRO A 260 21.52 -20.22 -27.46
C PRO A 260 21.99 -20.35 -28.94
N ASP A 261 21.35 -21.18 -29.76
CA ASP A 261 21.76 -21.52 -31.14
C ASP A 261 20.85 -20.92 -32.23
N GLY A 262 20.32 -19.71 -32.00
CA GLY A 262 19.61 -18.95 -33.04
C GLY A 262 20.55 -18.19 -33.97
N THR A 263 21.63 -18.86 -34.48
CA THR A 263 22.44 -18.39 -35.61
C THR A 263 22.35 -19.41 -36.73
N ASP A 264 21.45 -19.14 -37.67
CA ASP A 264 21.58 -19.46 -39.08
C ASP A 264 21.31 -18.20 -39.90
#